data_db4b5aa432831a7b0a8119f540128452
#
_entry.id   db4b5aa432831a7b0a8119f540128452
#
_cell.length_a   1.000
_cell.length_b   1.000
_cell.length_c   1.000
_cell.angle_alpha   90.00
_cell.angle_beta   90.00
_cell.angle_gamma   90.00
#
_symmetry.space_group_name_H-M   'P 1'
#
loop_
_entity.id
_entity.type
_entity.pdbx_description
1 polymer ?
#
loop_
_entity_poly.entity_id
_entity_poly.type
_entity_poly.pdbx_seq_one_letter_code
_entity_poly.pdbx_strand_id
1 'polypeptide(L)'
;MSYAPINFEDKFARFRDRWSPKVVAEMNDYQFKLVRLQGEFVWHSHADTDEVFVVIDGRMTIDFRDGSVALAAGEMFVVPRGVEHKPSAADECRVMLIEPRGVVNTGDAGGALTAPADVWV
;
A
#
# COMPACT_ATOMS: atom_id res chain seq x y z
N MET A 1 -7.54 4.38 30.35
CA MET A 1 -7.38 4.24 28.88
C MET A 1 -8.09 5.38 28.20
N SER A 2 -7.47 5.99 27.22
CA SER A 2 -8.12 7.01 26.39
C SER A 2 -8.46 6.45 25.02
N TYR A 3 -9.47 7.01 24.37
CA TYR A 3 -9.93 6.56 23.07
C TYR A 3 -9.87 7.72 22.10
N ALA A 4 -9.19 7.52 20.97
CA ALA A 4 -9.09 8.53 19.93
C ALA A 4 -9.17 7.87 18.55
N PRO A 5 -9.81 8.52 17.56
CA PRO A 5 -9.80 8.01 16.21
C PRO A 5 -8.42 8.13 15.59
N ILE A 6 -8.14 7.25 14.63
CA ILE A 6 -6.98 7.40 13.75
C ILE A 6 -7.44 8.25 12.58
N ASN A 7 -6.86 9.44 12.45
CA ASN A 7 -7.18 10.37 11.37
C ASN A 7 -6.14 10.21 10.27
N PHE A 8 -6.57 9.80 9.08
CA PHE A 8 -5.66 9.52 7.97
C PHE A 8 -4.92 10.75 7.48
N GLU A 9 -5.60 11.88 7.39
CA GLU A 9 -4.97 13.13 6.94
C GLU A 9 -3.88 13.58 7.91
N ASP A 10 -4.14 13.48 9.22
CA ASP A 10 -3.15 13.76 10.26
C ASP A 10 -1.95 12.84 10.14
N LYS A 11 -2.17 11.56 9.90
CA LYS A 11 -1.09 10.60 9.72
C LYS A 11 -0.28 10.85 8.45
N PHE A 12 -0.93 11.14 7.33
CA PHE A 12 -0.23 11.49 6.09
C PHE A 12 0.61 12.77 6.24
N ALA A 13 0.19 13.71 7.06
CA ALA A 13 0.95 14.94 7.31
C ALA A 13 2.29 14.69 8.00
N ARG A 14 2.49 13.53 8.59
CA ARG A 14 3.68 13.17 9.38
C ARG A 14 4.81 12.58 8.54
N PHE A 15 4.59 12.30 7.25
CA PHE A 15 5.61 11.74 6.37
C PHE A 15 5.40 12.23 4.93
N ARG A 16 6.48 12.23 4.15
CA ARG A 16 6.49 12.73 2.77
C ARG A 16 7.01 11.72 1.78
N ASP A 17 7.78 10.74 2.23
CA ASP A 17 8.39 9.75 1.36
C ASP A 17 7.33 8.91 0.66
N ARG A 18 7.64 8.50 -0.56
CA ARG A 18 6.76 7.71 -1.41
C ARG A 18 7.21 6.26 -1.44
N TRP A 19 6.27 5.37 -1.74
CA TRP A 19 6.51 3.94 -1.84
C TRP A 19 7.04 3.32 -0.54
N SER A 20 6.84 4.00 0.58
CA SER A 20 7.30 3.56 1.90
C SER A 20 6.12 3.52 2.88
N PRO A 21 5.43 2.38 3.00
CA PRO A 21 4.24 2.27 3.83
C PRO A 21 4.53 2.51 5.31
N LYS A 22 3.61 3.18 5.98
CA LYS A 22 3.67 3.46 7.41
C LYS A 22 2.51 2.80 8.13
N VAL A 23 2.79 2.04 9.17
CA VAL A 23 1.77 1.36 9.95
C VAL A 23 1.03 2.37 10.82
N VAL A 24 -0.30 2.34 10.80
CA VAL A 24 -1.13 3.21 11.65
C VAL A 24 -1.98 2.40 12.64
N ALA A 25 -2.21 1.12 12.37
CA ALA A 25 -3.01 0.26 13.24
C ALA A 25 -2.73 -1.21 12.94
N GLU A 26 -3.12 -2.06 13.87
CA GLU A 26 -3.10 -3.51 13.69
C GLU A 26 -4.43 -4.11 14.10
N MET A 27 -4.82 -5.18 13.43
CA MET A 27 -5.94 -6.02 13.80
C MET A 27 -5.48 -7.48 13.69
N ASN A 28 -5.41 -8.18 14.83
CA ASN A 28 -4.82 -9.52 14.89
C ASN A 28 -3.36 -9.46 14.38
N ASP A 29 -3.00 -10.26 13.39
CA ASP A 29 -1.69 -10.23 12.74
C ASP A 29 -1.64 -9.37 11.47
N TYR A 30 -2.71 -8.60 11.21
CA TYR A 30 -2.79 -7.70 10.05
C TYR A 30 -2.43 -6.28 10.42
N GLN A 31 -1.76 -5.60 9.49
CA GLN A 31 -1.40 -4.19 9.62
C GLN A 31 -2.16 -3.34 8.60
N PHE A 32 -2.60 -2.17 9.06
CA PHE A 32 -3.15 -1.12 8.22
C PHE A 32 -2.04 -0.10 8.00
N LYS A 33 -1.67 0.10 6.73
CA LYS A 33 -0.53 0.95 6.37
C LYS A 33 -1.00 2.06 5.44
N LEU A 34 -0.52 3.27 5.67
CA LEU A 34 -0.72 4.38 4.75
C LEU A 34 0.53 4.58 3.90
N VAL A 35 0.33 4.85 2.62
CA VAL A 35 1.44 5.04 1.68
C VAL A 35 1.10 6.12 0.67
N ARG A 36 2.12 6.91 0.29
CA ARG A 36 2.04 7.87 -0.81
C ARG A 36 2.62 7.23 -2.05
N LEU A 37 1.88 7.25 -3.15
CA LEU A 37 2.32 6.70 -4.43
C LEU A 37 2.42 7.81 -5.45
N GLN A 38 3.50 7.80 -6.25
CA GLN A 38 3.60 8.60 -7.47
C GLN A 38 4.65 7.98 -8.37
N GLY A 39 4.38 7.97 -9.67
CA GLY A 39 5.23 7.28 -10.64
C GLY A 39 4.93 5.80 -10.69
N GLU A 40 5.87 5.04 -11.19
CA GLU A 40 5.74 3.59 -11.30
C GLU A 40 6.48 2.86 -10.20
N PHE A 41 5.86 1.82 -9.67
CA PHE A 41 6.52 0.87 -8.81
C PHE A 41 7.19 -0.22 -9.63
N VAL A 42 7.50 -1.36 -9.02
CA VAL A 42 8.12 -2.50 -9.71
C VAL A 42 7.12 -3.64 -9.87
N TRP A 43 7.35 -4.49 -10.87
CA TRP A 43 6.65 -5.76 -10.98
C TRP A 43 7.08 -6.64 -9.82
N HIS A 44 6.10 -7.16 -9.06
CA HIS A 44 6.37 -8.02 -7.93
C HIS A 44 5.15 -8.87 -7.58
N SER A 45 5.34 -9.83 -6.70
CA SER A 45 4.27 -10.63 -6.14
C SER A 45 4.53 -10.91 -4.66
N HIS A 46 3.47 -11.24 -3.94
CA HIS A 46 3.55 -11.71 -2.55
C HIS A 46 3.09 -13.16 -2.54
N ALA A 47 4.04 -14.09 -2.28
CA ALA A 47 3.79 -15.52 -2.43
C ALA A 47 2.79 -16.07 -1.41
N ASP A 48 2.74 -15.48 -0.21
CA ASP A 48 2.07 -16.09 0.94
C ASP A 48 0.78 -15.37 1.35
N THR A 49 0.46 -14.23 0.74
CA THR A 49 -0.69 -13.44 1.16
C THR A 49 -1.32 -12.64 0.03
N ASP A 50 -2.61 -12.41 0.16
CA ASP A 50 -3.31 -11.38 -0.61
C ASP A 50 -2.89 -10.00 -0.10
N GLU A 51 -3.08 -8.97 -0.93
CA GLU A 51 -2.80 -7.58 -0.55
C GLU A 51 -3.99 -6.71 -0.93
N VAL A 52 -4.45 -5.88 0.00
CA VAL A 52 -5.57 -4.97 -0.23
C VAL A 52 -5.06 -3.56 -0.48
N PHE A 53 -5.54 -2.95 -1.56
CA PHE A 53 -5.33 -1.53 -1.87
C PHE A 53 -6.66 -0.79 -1.69
N VAL A 54 -6.68 0.21 -0.83
CA VAL A 54 -7.83 1.12 -0.65
C VAL A 54 -7.37 2.52 -1.00
N VAL A 55 -7.95 3.13 -2.04
CA VAL A 55 -7.59 4.51 -2.41
C VAL A 55 -8.36 5.48 -1.55
N ILE A 56 -7.63 6.32 -0.83
CA ILE A 56 -8.18 7.36 0.05
C ILE A 56 -8.32 8.67 -0.71
N ASP A 57 -7.29 9.02 -1.51
CA ASP A 57 -7.28 10.26 -2.29
C ASP A 57 -6.44 10.06 -3.56
N GLY A 58 -6.89 10.64 -4.65
CA GLY A 58 -6.23 10.51 -5.94
C GLY A 58 -6.69 9.30 -6.75
N ARG A 59 -5.83 8.86 -7.65
CA ARG A 59 -6.08 7.74 -8.56
C ARG A 59 -4.82 6.91 -8.72
N MET A 60 -5.00 5.61 -8.89
CA MET A 60 -3.90 4.70 -9.20
C MET A 60 -4.34 3.64 -10.20
N THR A 61 -3.37 2.98 -10.81
CA THR A 61 -3.58 1.82 -11.66
C THR A 61 -2.73 0.67 -11.12
N ILE A 62 -3.29 -0.53 -11.12
CA ILE A 62 -2.53 -1.75 -10.87
C ILE A 62 -2.51 -2.53 -12.17
N ASP A 63 -1.30 -2.72 -12.72
CA ASP A 63 -1.10 -3.53 -13.92
C ASP A 63 -0.87 -4.98 -13.54
N PHE A 64 -1.49 -5.88 -14.29
CA PHE A 64 -1.27 -7.32 -14.24
C PHE A 64 -0.72 -7.75 -15.60
N ARG A 65 -0.19 -8.96 -15.70
CA ARG A 65 0.34 -9.44 -16.99
C ARG A 65 -0.75 -9.56 -18.07
N ASP A 66 -1.99 -9.77 -17.67
CA ASP A 66 -3.14 -9.98 -18.57
C ASP A 66 -4.17 -8.86 -18.49
N GLY A 67 -3.87 -7.73 -17.87
CA GLY A 67 -4.83 -6.61 -17.79
C GLY A 67 -4.43 -5.59 -16.75
N SER A 68 -5.38 -4.73 -16.40
CA SER A 68 -5.16 -3.71 -15.37
C SER A 68 -6.47 -3.31 -14.71
N VAL A 69 -6.36 -2.70 -13.53
CA VAL A 69 -7.49 -2.10 -12.82
C VAL A 69 -7.12 -0.67 -12.41
N ALA A 70 -8.03 0.27 -12.66
CA ALA A 70 -7.89 1.65 -12.22
C ALA A 70 -8.76 1.86 -10.98
N LEU A 71 -8.19 2.49 -9.96
CA LEU A 71 -8.88 2.79 -8.71
C LEU A 71 -8.90 4.30 -8.47
N ALA A 72 -10.07 4.82 -8.14
CA ALA A 72 -10.25 6.20 -7.69
C ALA A 72 -10.53 6.22 -6.18
N ALA A 73 -10.55 7.42 -5.60
CA ALA A 73 -10.86 7.59 -4.18
C ALA A 73 -12.18 6.90 -3.80
N GLY A 74 -12.14 6.14 -2.72
CA GLY A 74 -13.29 5.36 -2.26
C GLY A 74 -13.39 3.96 -2.87
N GLU A 75 -12.44 3.57 -3.71
CA GLU A 75 -12.42 2.25 -4.34
C GLU A 75 -11.28 1.40 -3.81
N MET A 76 -11.46 0.09 -3.87
CA MET A 76 -10.45 -0.87 -3.40
C MET A 76 -10.32 -2.05 -4.35
N PHE A 77 -9.20 -2.76 -4.25
CA PHE A 77 -8.98 -4.01 -4.95
C PHE A 77 -8.15 -4.95 -4.08
N VAL A 78 -8.46 -6.24 -4.15
CA VAL A 78 -7.67 -7.27 -3.48
C VAL A 78 -6.82 -7.99 -4.52
N VAL A 79 -5.51 -7.84 -4.43
CA VAL A 79 -4.56 -8.58 -5.28
C VAL A 79 -4.37 -9.96 -4.66
N PRO A 80 -4.71 -11.04 -5.35
CA PRO A 80 -4.53 -12.38 -4.81
C PRO A 80 -3.05 -12.73 -4.65
N ARG A 81 -2.75 -13.60 -3.69
CA ARG A 81 -1.39 -14.10 -3.48
C ARG A 81 -0.80 -14.68 -4.76
N GLY A 82 0.48 -14.48 -4.96
CA GLY A 82 1.22 -15.01 -6.10
C GLY A 82 0.98 -14.31 -7.43
N VAL A 83 0.07 -13.35 -7.50
CA VAL A 83 -0.23 -12.62 -8.73
C VAL A 83 0.75 -11.48 -8.92
N GLU A 84 1.50 -11.51 -10.04
CA GLU A 84 2.41 -10.42 -10.38
C GLU A 84 1.64 -9.15 -10.71
N HIS A 85 2.08 -8.04 -10.13
CA HIS A 85 1.44 -6.75 -10.33
C HIS A 85 2.42 -5.60 -10.22
N LYS A 86 2.06 -4.48 -10.86
CA LYS A 86 2.85 -3.23 -10.83
C LYS A 86 1.91 -2.05 -10.59
N PRO A 87 1.90 -1.47 -9.38
CA PRO A 87 1.14 -0.26 -9.12
C PRO A 87 1.82 0.97 -9.71
N SER A 88 1.00 1.95 -10.11
CA SER A 88 1.46 3.24 -10.61
C SER A 88 0.43 4.33 -10.34
N ALA A 89 0.89 5.58 -10.29
CA ALA A 89 0.04 6.76 -10.19
C ALA A 89 0.69 7.92 -10.92
N ALA A 90 -0.05 8.61 -11.78
CA ALA A 90 0.47 9.76 -12.50
C ALA A 90 0.75 10.93 -11.55
N ASP A 91 -0.21 11.24 -10.69
CA ASP A 91 -0.09 12.23 -9.62
C ASP A 91 -0.06 11.52 -8.27
N GLU A 92 0.29 12.23 -7.21
CA GLU A 92 0.36 11.62 -5.89
C GLU A 92 -0.99 11.03 -5.50
N CYS A 93 -0.97 9.76 -5.10
CA CYS A 93 -2.13 9.01 -4.66
C CYS A 93 -1.90 8.54 -3.23
N ARG A 94 -2.90 8.70 -2.39
CA ARG A 94 -2.87 8.26 -0.99
C ARG A 94 -3.66 6.98 -0.85
N VAL A 95 -3.00 5.96 -0.34
CA VAL A 95 -3.52 4.59 -0.32
C VAL A 95 -3.37 3.99 1.07
N MET A 96 -4.34 3.18 1.44
CA MET A 96 -4.21 2.26 2.57
C MET A 96 -3.95 0.86 2.04
N LEU A 97 -2.90 0.22 2.55
CA LEU A 97 -2.63 -1.20 2.35
C LEU A 97 -3.07 -1.95 3.60
N ILE A 98 -3.66 -3.12 3.39
CA ILE A 98 -4.02 -4.04 4.48
C ILE A 98 -3.35 -5.37 4.15
N GLU A 99 -2.49 -5.84 5.04
CA GLU A 99 -1.67 -7.03 4.82
C GLU A 99 -1.13 -7.56 6.15
N PRO A 100 -0.72 -8.83 6.22
CA PRO A 100 -0.11 -9.38 7.43
C PRO A 100 1.16 -8.64 7.83
N ARG A 101 1.47 -8.68 9.12
CA ARG A 101 2.72 -8.12 9.67
C ARG A 101 3.93 -8.76 8.99
N GLY A 102 4.94 -7.96 8.66
CA GLY A 102 6.20 -8.44 8.09
C GLY A 102 6.25 -8.50 6.56
N VAL A 103 5.16 -8.16 5.88
CA VAL A 103 5.16 -8.13 4.41
C VAL A 103 6.00 -6.95 3.92
N VAL A 104 6.97 -7.25 3.04
CA VAL A 104 7.86 -6.26 2.43
C VAL A 104 7.19 -5.67 1.19
N ASN A 105 7.25 -4.36 1.01
CA ASN A 105 6.52 -3.64 -0.05
C ASN A 105 6.84 -4.12 -1.46
N THR A 106 8.08 -4.51 -1.73
CA THR A 106 8.51 -5.01 -3.05
C THR A 106 8.32 -6.53 -3.21
N GLY A 107 7.79 -7.22 -2.21
CA GLY A 107 7.56 -8.65 -2.27
C GLY A 107 8.81 -9.42 -2.66
N ASP A 108 8.74 -10.17 -3.77
CA ASP A 108 9.83 -11.00 -4.27
C ASP A 108 10.86 -10.22 -5.09
N ALA A 109 10.58 -8.98 -5.48
CA ALA A 109 11.44 -8.24 -6.41
C ALA A 109 12.68 -7.63 -5.75
N GLY A 110 12.55 -7.11 -4.52
CA GLY A 110 13.62 -6.33 -3.90
C GLY A 110 13.93 -5.06 -4.67
N GLY A 111 15.15 -4.52 -4.51
CA GLY A 111 15.63 -3.37 -5.27
C GLY A 111 15.56 -2.05 -4.53
N ALA A 112 15.77 -0.96 -5.28
CA ALA A 112 15.94 0.38 -4.73
C ALA A 112 14.69 0.93 -4.03
N LEU A 113 13.50 0.46 -4.38
CA LEU A 113 12.25 0.92 -3.79
C LEU A 113 11.83 0.09 -2.56
N THR A 114 12.63 -0.89 -2.14
CA THR A 114 12.34 -1.67 -0.93
C THR A 114 12.42 -0.78 0.30
N ALA A 115 11.39 -0.85 1.14
CA ALA A 115 11.28 -0.07 2.37
C ALA A 115 11.12 -1.00 3.58
N PRO A 116 11.48 -0.54 4.79
CA PRO A 116 11.25 -1.31 6.02
C PRO A 116 9.77 -1.65 6.22
N ALA A 117 9.49 -2.85 6.73
CA ALA A 117 8.12 -3.37 6.83
C ALA A 117 7.33 -2.85 8.02
N ASP A 118 7.97 -2.39 9.08
CA ASP A 118 7.32 -2.11 10.37
C ASP A 118 7.63 -0.70 10.87
N VAL A 119 7.43 0.29 10.02
CA VAL A 119 7.62 1.71 10.39
C VAL A 119 6.26 2.30 10.76
N TRP A 120 6.13 2.75 12.00
CA TRP A 120 4.90 3.33 12.52
C TRP A 120 4.90 4.85 12.43
N VAL A 121 3.73 5.40 12.27
CA VAL A 121 3.53 6.85 12.26
C VAL A 121 2.39 7.29 13.18
#